data_6d7cab72b1933d87879d1413cb40b1c3
#
_entry.id   6d7cab72b1933d87879d1413cb40b1c3
#
_cell.length_a   1.000
_cell.length_b   1.000
_cell.length_c   1.000
_cell.angle_alpha   90.00
_cell.angle_beta   90.00
_cell.angle_gamma   90.00
#
_symmetry.space_group_name_H-M   'P 1'
#
loop_
_entity.id
_entity.type
_entity.pdbx_description
1 polymer ?
#
loop_
_entity_poly.entity_id
_entity_poly.type
_entity_poly.pdbx_seq_one_letter_code
_entity_poly.pdbx_strand_id
1 'polypeptide(L)'
;MNERIKQIRRKLGLTQTEFGKRIGLKQNSIALIESGKRNISAQAVLSICREYDVNENWLRTGDGEMFEELTEQQKLMKYTGLLLKDKDSAIATAIQTLIVTYEQLDDTSKATLEKIAMQYIDNLKKSQ
;
A
#
# COMPACT_ATOMS: atom_id res chain seq x y z
N MET A 1 22.47 8.66 1.27
CA MET A 1 21.24 8.07 1.86
C MET A 1 20.56 8.99 2.86
N ASN A 2 21.32 9.68 3.70
CA ASN A 2 20.75 10.57 4.74
C ASN A 2 19.79 11.63 4.20
N GLU A 3 20.20 12.29 3.15
CA GLU A 3 19.43 13.35 2.51
C GLU A 3 18.12 12.79 1.93
N ARG A 4 18.20 11.58 1.36
CA ARG A 4 17.00 10.93 0.78
C ARG A 4 15.97 10.55 1.84
N ILE A 5 16.41 10.15 3.03
CA ILE A 5 15.51 9.87 4.16
C ILE A 5 14.75 11.13 4.56
N LYS A 6 15.45 12.25 4.63
CA LYS A 6 14.84 13.54 4.92
C LYS A 6 13.84 13.96 3.84
N GLN A 7 14.19 13.72 2.57
CA GLN A 7 13.31 14.00 1.44
C GLN A 7 12.01 13.20 1.52
N ILE A 8 12.08 11.91 1.85
CA ILE A 8 10.91 11.05 2.05
C ILE A 8 10.01 11.66 3.13
N ARG A 9 10.59 11.96 4.28
CA ARG A 9 9.84 12.50 5.42
C ARG A 9 9.11 13.78 5.06
N ARG A 10 9.82 14.70 4.40
CA ARG A 10 9.25 15.98 3.98
C ARG A 10 8.16 15.82 2.93
N LYS A 11 8.37 14.91 2.00
CA LYS A 11 7.37 14.62 0.96
C LYS A 11 6.08 14.09 1.56
N LEU A 12 6.18 13.32 2.64
CA LEU A 12 5.03 12.77 3.35
C LEU A 12 4.42 13.75 4.37
N GLY A 13 5.06 14.90 4.58
CA GLY A 13 4.56 15.90 5.53
C GLY A 13 4.66 15.47 6.98
N LEU A 14 5.60 14.58 7.31
CA LEU A 14 5.76 14.05 8.67
C LEU A 14 6.86 14.75 9.43
N THR A 15 6.69 14.88 10.75
CA THR A 15 7.76 15.29 11.65
C THR A 15 8.73 14.13 11.87
N GLN A 16 9.92 14.43 12.38
CA GLN A 16 10.90 13.39 12.72
C GLN A 16 10.31 12.40 13.74
N THR A 17 9.54 12.89 14.71
CA THR A 17 8.90 12.05 15.71
C THR A 17 7.88 11.11 15.07
N GLU A 18 7.00 11.63 14.21
CA GLU A 18 5.98 10.83 13.52
C GLU A 18 6.59 9.80 12.59
N PHE A 19 7.60 10.22 11.83
CA PHE A 19 8.29 9.34 10.88
C PHE A 19 8.95 8.17 11.63
N GLY A 20 9.69 8.48 12.70
CA GLY A 20 10.38 7.47 13.48
C GLY A 20 9.45 6.50 14.20
N LYS A 21 8.35 7.03 14.72
CA LYS A 21 7.37 6.22 15.46
C LYS A 21 6.85 5.04 14.65
N ARG A 22 6.60 5.25 13.36
CA ARG A 22 6.07 4.21 12.47
C ARG A 22 7.07 3.10 12.16
N ILE A 23 8.37 3.38 12.31
CA ILE A 23 9.43 2.40 12.02
C ILE A 23 10.19 1.99 13.29
N GLY A 24 9.66 2.34 14.47
CA GLY A 24 10.24 1.94 15.75
C GLY A 24 11.48 2.69 16.16
N LEU A 25 11.68 3.91 15.65
CA LEU A 25 12.82 4.76 16.01
C LEU A 25 12.35 6.03 16.69
N LYS A 26 13.19 6.51 17.62
CA LYS A 26 12.93 7.76 18.33
C LYS A 26 13.36 8.97 17.50
N GLN A 27 12.80 10.13 17.81
CA GLN A 27 13.10 11.38 17.12
C GLN A 27 14.62 11.67 17.08
N ASN A 28 15.34 11.43 18.17
CA ASN A 28 16.79 11.65 18.22
C ASN A 28 17.53 10.79 17.20
N SER A 29 17.11 9.53 17.03
CA SER A 29 17.72 8.63 16.06
C SER A 29 17.50 9.14 14.63
N ILE A 30 16.28 9.60 14.33
CA ILE A 30 15.97 10.16 13.01
C ILE A 30 16.80 11.42 12.75
N ALA A 31 16.91 12.30 13.73
CA ALA A 31 17.70 13.53 13.59
C ALA A 31 19.18 13.21 13.30
N LEU A 32 19.75 12.25 13.99
CA LEU A 32 21.15 11.83 13.78
C LEU A 32 21.35 11.20 12.41
N ILE A 33 20.39 10.38 11.96
CA ILE A 33 20.45 9.75 10.65
C ILE A 33 20.35 10.82 9.56
N GLU A 34 19.40 11.73 9.66
CA GLU A 34 19.20 12.79 8.64
C GLU A 34 20.39 13.73 8.56
N SER A 35 21.06 14.00 9.67
CA SER A 35 22.24 14.88 9.68
C SER A 35 23.53 14.19 9.25
N GLY A 36 23.50 12.89 9.03
CA GLY A 36 24.66 12.10 8.63
C GLY A 36 25.59 11.71 9.78
N LYS A 37 25.22 12.05 11.01
CA LYS A 37 26.03 11.72 12.19
C LYS A 37 25.92 10.25 12.59
N ARG A 38 24.90 9.55 12.10
CA ARG A 38 24.66 8.15 12.36
C ARG A 38 24.24 7.44 11.09
N ASN A 39 24.80 6.27 10.85
CA ASN A 39 24.38 5.45 9.71
C ASN A 39 23.09 4.73 10.03
N ILE A 40 22.24 4.58 9.01
CA ILE A 40 21.01 3.82 9.15
C ILE A 40 21.33 2.32 9.01
N SER A 41 20.69 1.49 9.84
CA SER A 41 20.84 0.04 9.76
C SER A 41 20.11 -0.51 8.53
N ALA A 42 20.56 -1.68 8.05
CA ALA A 42 19.88 -2.36 6.94
C ALA A 42 18.42 -2.68 7.28
N GLN A 43 18.16 -3.06 8.52
CA GLN A 43 16.80 -3.34 8.97
C GLN A 43 15.91 -2.10 8.96
N ALA A 44 16.44 -0.96 9.36
CA ALA A 44 15.70 0.31 9.33
C ALA A 44 15.41 0.75 7.89
N VAL A 45 16.33 0.51 6.96
CA VAL A 45 16.08 0.76 5.53
C VAL A 45 14.90 -0.06 5.05
N LEU A 46 14.88 -1.35 5.35
CA LEU A 46 13.75 -2.23 4.97
C LEU A 46 12.45 -1.78 5.62
N SER A 47 12.49 -1.34 6.87
CA SER A 47 11.30 -0.82 7.57
C SER A 47 10.74 0.41 6.90
N ILE A 48 11.59 1.35 6.48
CA ILE A 48 11.18 2.54 5.76
C ILE A 48 10.53 2.17 4.42
N CYS A 49 11.18 1.29 3.66
CA CYS A 49 10.65 0.87 2.36
C CYS A 49 9.30 0.18 2.49
N ARG A 50 9.14 -0.64 3.53
CA ARG A 50 7.89 -1.38 3.77
C ARG A 50 6.77 -0.48 4.26
N GLU A 51 7.06 0.39 5.21
CA GLU A 51 6.06 1.26 5.84
C GLU A 51 5.56 2.36 4.90
N TYR A 52 6.46 2.93 4.08
CA TYR A 52 6.16 4.10 3.27
C TYR A 52 6.14 3.83 1.77
N ASP A 53 6.22 2.57 1.37
CA ASP A 53 6.24 2.16 -0.05
C ASP A 53 7.37 2.85 -0.83
N VAL A 54 8.54 2.96 -0.21
CA VAL A 54 9.72 3.59 -0.82
C VAL A 54 10.46 2.57 -1.66
N ASN A 55 10.91 3.02 -2.83
CA ASN A 55 11.76 2.22 -3.70
C ASN A 55 13.16 2.09 -3.06
N GLU A 56 13.53 0.88 -2.67
CA GLU A 56 14.80 0.62 -1.99
C GLU A 56 16.00 1.05 -2.85
N ASN A 57 15.96 0.77 -4.15
CA ASN A 57 17.05 1.16 -5.04
C ASN A 57 17.24 2.68 -5.07
N TRP A 58 16.13 3.44 -5.12
CA TRP A 58 16.21 4.90 -5.06
C TRP A 58 16.81 5.36 -3.72
N LEU A 59 16.37 4.76 -2.61
CA LEU A 59 16.87 5.15 -1.29
C LEU A 59 18.37 4.89 -1.16
N ARG A 60 18.87 3.79 -1.72
CA ARG A 60 20.29 3.44 -1.62
C ARG A 60 21.16 4.17 -2.63
N THR A 61 20.69 4.36 -3.86
CA THR A 61 21.52 4.85 -4.97
C THR A 61 21.08 6.19 -5.55
N GLY A 62 19.84 6.58 -5.31
CA GLY A 62 19.27 7.78 -5.95
C GLY A 62 18.65 7.53 -7.31
N ASP A 63 18.75 6.31 -7.83
CA ASP A 63 18.22 5.97 -9.17
C ASP A 63 16.78 5.49 -9.08
N GLY A 64 15.96 5.90 -10.05
CA GLY A 64 14.55 5.52 -10.13
C GLY A 64 13.66 6.48 -9.39
N GLU A 65 12.43 6.05 -9.13
CA GLU A 65 11.43 6.87 -8.46
C GLU A 65 11.50 6.68 -6.95
N MET A 66 11.19 7.74 -6.21
CA MET A 66 11.20 7.74 -4.74
C MET A 66 10.26 6.67 -4.15
N PHE A 67 9.04 6.61 -4.67
CA PHE A 67 8.04 5.64 -4.20
C PHE A 67 7.81 4.57 -5.25
N GLU A 68 7.54 3.36 -4.79
CA GLU A 68 7.17 2.28 -5.69
C GLU A 68 5.80 2.54 -6.28
N GLU A 69 5.68 2.36 -7.60
CA GLU A 69 4.39 2.39 -8.25
C GLU A 69 3.69 1.06 -8.00
N LEU A 70 2.53 1.13 -7.37
CA LEU A 70 1.70 -0.05 -7.18
C LEU A 70 1.06 -0.45 -8.51
N THR A 71 1.08 -1.74 -8.82
CA THR A 71 0.31 -2.26 -9.95
C THR A 71 -1.18 -2.07 -9.66
N GLU A 72 -2.02 -2.14 -10.70
CA GLU A 72 -3.47 -2.04 -10.52
C GLU A 72 -3.99 -3.11 -9.55
N GLN A 73 -3.43 -4.31 -9.60
CA GLN A 73 -3.80 -5.38 -8.68
C GLN A 73 -3.39 -5.07 -7.24
N GLN A 74 -2.20 -4.52 -7.04
CA GLN A 74 -1.75 -4.13 -5.71
C GLN A 74 -2.60 -3.00 -5.13
N LYS A 75 -2.97 -2.02 -5.95
CA LYS A 75 -3.89 -0.95 -5.54
C LYS A 75 -5.24 -1.51 -5.13
N LEU A 76 -5.77 -2.42 -5.91
CA LEU A 76 -7.05 -3.06 -5.61
C LEU A 76 -7.00 -3.81 -4.27
N MET A 77 -5.95 -4.57 -4.04
CA MET A 77 -5.77 -5.30 -2.78
C MET A 77 -5.66 -4.34 -1.59
N LYS A 78 -4.92 -3.25 -1.75
CA LYS A 78 -4.78 -2.24 -0.72
C LYS A 78 -6.11 -1.58 -0.37
N TYR A 79 -6.84 -1.13 -1.38
CA TYR A 79 -8.13 -0.45 -1.17
C TYR A 79 -9.18 -1.41 -0.63
N THR A 80 -9.17 -2.66 -1.08
CA THR A 80 -10.06 -3.70 -0.56
C THR A 80 -9.80 -3.94 0.92
N GLY A 81 -8.53 -4.05 1.31
CA GLY A 81 -8.16 -4.23 2.70
C GLY A 81 -8.62 -3.07 3.59
N LEU A 82 -8.45 -1.84 3.11
CA LEU A 82 -8.90 -0.65 3.84
C LEU A 82 -10.42 -0.62 3.98
N LEU A 83 -11.13 -0.95 2.91
CA LEU A 83 -12.60 -0.98 2.92
C LEU A 83 -13.14 -2.03 3.89
N LEU A 84 -12.58 -3.24 3.86
CA LEU A 84 -13.06 -4.35 4.69
C LEU A 84 -12.65 -4.22 6.15
N LYS A 85 -11.73 -3.34 6.47
CA LYS A 85 -11.28 -3.10 7.84
C LYS A 85 -12.34 -2.37 8.68
N ASP A 86 -13.19 -1.58 8.06
CA ASP A 86 -14.26 -0.84 8.73
C ASP A 86 -15.47 -1.76 8.94
N LYS A 87 -15.59 -2.31 10.14
CA LYS A 87 -16.65 -3.26 10.50
C LYS A 87 -18.05 -2.65 10.51
N ASP A 88 -18.15 -1.34 10.64
CA ASP A 88 -19.43 -0.64 10.70
C ASP A 88 -19.91 -0.19 9.31
N SER A 89 -19.08 -0.36 8.28
CA SER A 89 -19.44 0.02 6.92
C SER A 89 -20.45 -0.95 6.32
N ALA A 90 -21.59 -0.43 5.87
CA ALA A 90 -22.58 -1.23 5.15
C ALA A 90 -22.02 -1.80 3.85
N ILE A 91 -21.18 -1.04 3.15
CA ILE A 91 -20.54 -1.51 1.92
C ILE A 91 -19.58 -2.67 2.22
N ALA A 92 -18.76 -2.55 3.27
CA ALA A 92 -17.85 -3.61 3.66
C ALA A 92 -18.61 -4.91 3.99
N THR A 93 -19.69 -4.79 4.75
CA THR A 93 -20.56 -5.93 5.08
C THR A 93 -21.15 -6.56 3.82
N ALA A 94 -21.66 -5.75 2.92
CA ALA A 94 -22.25 -6.25 1.68
C ALA A 94 -21.21 -6.99 0.81
N ILE A 95 -20.01 -6.45 0.68
CA ILE A 95 -18.93 -7.06 -0.11
C ILE A 95 -18.47 -8.37 0.51
N GLN A 96 -18.28 -8.39 1.84
CA GLN A 96 -17.89 -9.61 2.54
C GLN A 96 -18.93 -10.71 2.37
N THR A 97 -20.21 -10.35 2.54
CA THR A 97 -21.32 -11.29 2.41
C THR A 97 -21.41 -11.82 0.97
N LEU A 98 -21.20 -10.96 -0.02
CA LEU A 98 -21.20 -11.34 -1.44
C LEU A 98 -20.10 -12.36 -1.72
N ILE A 99 -18.89 -12.13 -1.21
CA ILE A 99 -17.77 -13.04 -1.41
C ILE A 99 -18.08 -14.43 -0.81
N VAL A 100 -18.59 -14.46 0.43
CA VAL A 100 -18.93 -15.72 1.10
C VAL A 100 -20.06 -16.42 0.35
N THR A 101 -21.08 -15.68 -0.07
CA THR A 101 -22.19 -16.22 -0.85
C THR A 101 -21.72 -16.86 -2.15
N TYR A 102 -20.85 -16.16 -2.87
CA TYR A 102 -20.27 -16.68 -4.12
C TYR A 102 -19.56 -18.01 -3.88
N GLU A 103 -18.73 -18.10 -2.84
CA GLU A 103 -17.99 -19.32 -2.53
C GLU A 103 -18.89 -20.51 -2.16
N GLN A 104 -20.09 -20.25 -1.65
CA GLN A 104 -21.05 -21.29 -1.31
C GLN A 104 -21.85 -21.80 -2.50
N LEU A 105 -21.77 -21.15 -3.65
CA LEU A 105 -22.47 -21.56 -4.85
C LEU A 105 -21.84 -22.82 -5.46
N ASP A 106 -22.67 -23.59 -6.17
CA ASP A 106 -22.17 -24.72 -6.96
C ASP A 106 -21.42 -24.22 -8.21
N ASP A 107 -20.72 -25.12 -8.88
CA ASP A 107 -19.90 -24.78 -10.04
C ASP A 107 -20.73 -24.21 -11.20
N THR A 108 -21.94 -24.73 -11.40
CA THR A 108 -22.83 -24.26 -12.44
C THR A 108 -23.26 -22.82 -12.20
N SER A 109 -23.63 -22.50 -10.97
CA SER A 109 -24.03 -21.14 -10.60
C SER A 109 -22.88 -20.16 -10.69
N LYS A 110 -21.68 -20.58 -10.25
CA LYS A 110 -20.46 -19.76 -10.40
C LYS A 110 -20.16 -19.45 -11.86
N ALA A 111 -20.29 -20.46 -12.74
CA ALA A 111 -20.06 -20.28 -14.17
C ALA A 111 -21.06 -19.33 -14.80
N THR A 112 -22.31 -19.38 -14.36
CA THR A 112 -23.37 -18.47 -14.84
C THR A 112 -23.05 -17.03 -14.42
N LEU A 113 -22.67 -16.81 -13.17
CA LEU A 113 -22.28 -15.48 -12.69
C LEU A 113 -21.05 -14.96 -13.42
N GLU A 114 -20.10 -15.82 -13.73
CA GLU A 114 -18.92 -15.44 -14.51
C GLU A 114 -19.30 -14.93 -15.89
N LYS A 115 -20.23 -15.60 -16.57
CA LYS A 115 -20.76 -15.14 -17.86
C LYS A 115 -21.39 -13.76 -17.75
N ILE A 116 -22.20 -13.54 -16.71
CA ILE A 116 -22.84 -12.25 -16.45
C ILE A 116 -21.78 -11.18 -16.23
N ALA A 117 -20.75 -11.47 -15.42
CA ALA A 117 -19.67 -10.54 -15.14
C ALA A 117 -18.90 -10.17 -16.42
N MET A 118 -18.60 -11.16 -17.25
CA MET A 118 -17.89 -10.94 -18.52
C MET A 118 -18.71 -10.09 -19.48
N GLN A 119 -20.02 -10.33 -19.57
CA GLN A 119 -20.92 -9.52 -20.38
C GLN A 119 -20.99 -8.07 -19.88
N TYR A 120 -21.03 -7.90 -18.55
CA TYR A 120 -21.03 -6.58 -17.94
C TYR A 120 -19.75 -5.81 -18.27
N ILE A 121 -18.58 -6.47 -18.14
CA ILE A 121 -17.29 -5.88 -18.49
C ILE A 121 -17.24 -5.48 -19.96
N ASP A 122 -17.73 -6.36 -20.84
CA ASP A 122 -17.77 -6.10 -22.27
C ASP A 122 -18.64 -4.89 -22.61
N ASN A 123 -19.80 -4.78 -21.96
CA ASN A 123 -20.68 -3.63 -22.13
C ASN A 123 -20.04 -2.32 -21.64
N LEU A 124 -19.28 -2.38 -20.55
CA LEU A 124 -18.52 -1.21 -20.08
C LEU A 124 -17.52 -0.73 -21.13
N LYS A 125 -16.80 -1.65 -21.76
CA LYS A 125 -15.83 -1.31 -22.80
C LYS A 125 -16.48 -0.68 -24.00
N LYS A 126 -17.67 -1.15 -24.39
CA LYS A 126 -18.41 -0.60 -25.54
C LYS A 126 -18.98 0.79 -25.29
N SER A 127 -19.20 1.14 -24.02
CA SER A 127 -19.75 2.46 -23.66
C SER A 127 -18.69 3.54 -23.51
N GLN A 128 -17.41 3.16 -23.64
CA GLN A 128 -16.29 4.11 -23.53
C GLN A 128 -15.90 4.68 -24.93
#